data_de27800c716c20dce01e5ff1e49de6d8
#
_entry.id   de27800c716c20dce01e5ff1e49de6d8
#
_cell.length_a   1.000
_cell.length_b   1.000
_cell.length_c   1.000
_cell.angle_alpha   90.00
_cell.angle_beta   90.00
_cell.angle_gamma   90.00
#
_symmetry.space_group_name_H-M   'P 1'
#
loop_
_entity.id
_entity.type
_entity.pdbx_description
1 polymer ?
#
loop_
_entity_poly.entity_id
_entity_poly.type
_entity_poly.pdbx_seq_one_letter_code
_entity_poly.pdbx_strand_id
1 'polypeptide(L)'
;MRKGIFSKLAVQNIRNNKSTYIPYMITCIFCIAMIYMMEFLRDCPTLDQAVRHAAEVRMILSTGEVVVVIFCVIFLIYSNSFLMKRRQKEIGLYNILGLERNHIGIVLLLETIFTTILSLTGGIAIGILASKLSLLLLLRLLHIPAVLGFYISTKGIITCLLMFGAIFLLI
;
A
#
# COMPACT_ATOMS: atom_id res chain seq x y z
N MET A 1 2.00 -29.46 -14.85
CA MET A 1 2.03 -29.80 -13.41
C MET A 1 3.05 -28.99 -12.54
N ARG A 2 4.04 -28.27 -13.13
CA ARG A 2 5.06 -27.53 -12.33
C ARG A 2 4.62 -26.18 -11.73
N LYS A 3 3.64 -25.48 -12.30
CA LYS A 3 3.22 -24.14 -11.81
C LYS A 3 2.63 -24.11 -10.39
N GLY A 4 1.94 -25.16 -9.96
CA GLY A 4 1.36 -25.23 -8.61
C GLY A 4 2.38 -25.46 -7.48
N ILE A 5 3.58 -25.96 -7.80
CA ILE A 5 4.63 -26.21 -6.81
C ILE A 5 5.29 -24.88 -6.41
N PHE A 6 5.55 -23.99 -7.37
CA PHE A 6 6.19 -22.70 -7.13
C PHE A 6 5.29 -21.74 -6.31
N SER A 7 3.98 -21.73 -6.58
CA SER A 7 3.04 -20.91 -5.80
C SER A 7 2.90 -21.43 -4.36
N LYS A 8 2.90 -22.76 -4.18
CA LYS A 8 2.86 -23.38 -2.86
C LYS A 8 4.14 -23.12 -2.06
N LEU A 9 5.29 -23.16 -2.74
CA LEU A 9 6.58 -22.80 -2.17
C LEU A 9 6.63 -21.32 -1.76
N ALA A 10 6.13 -20.40 -2.61
CA ALA A 10 6.09 -18.97 -2.31
C ALA A 10 5.24 -18.69 -1.05
N VAL A 11 4.04 -19.26 -0.95
CA VAL A 11 3.17 -19.10 0.24
C VAL A 11 3.82 -19.73 1.48
N GLN A 12 4.43 -20.90 1.34
CA GLN A 12 5.14 -21.57 2.44
C GLN A 12 6.32 -20.73 2.94
N ASN A 13 7.04 -20.09 2.02
CA ASN A 13 8.20 -19.25 2.33
C ASN A 13 7.79 -17.98 3.07
N ILE A 14 6.72 -17.31 2.63
CA ILE A 14 6.11 -16.17 3.36
C ILE A 14 5.70 -16.61 4.77
N ARG A 15 5.10 -17.78 4.90
CA ARG A 15 4.65 -18.30 6.20
C ARG A 15 5.81 -18.66 7.13
N ASN A 16 6.88 -19.20 6.60
CA ASN A 16 8.06 -19.56 7.39
C ASN A 16 8.88 -18.32 7.81
N ASN A 17 8.90 -17.28 6.98
CA ASN A 17 9.65 -16.05 7.21
C ASN A 17 8.79 -14.86 7.66
N LYS A 18 7.74 -15.13 8.43
CA LYS A 18 6.78 -14.11 8.93
C LYS A 18 7.48 -12.90 9.56
N SER A 19 8.51 -13.14 10.33
CA SER A 19 9.29 -12.09 11.01
C SER A 19 9.88 -11.03 10.06
N THR A 20 10.08 -11.38 8.79
CA THR A 20 10.65 -10.48 7.77
C THR A 20 9.56 -9.88 6.88
N TYR A 21 8.51 -10.68 6.54
CA TYR A 21 7.43 -10.21 5.66
C TYR A 21 6.39 -9.35 6.35
N ILE A 22 6.08 -9.63 7.63
CA ILE A 22 5.04 -8.88 8.37
C ILE A 22 5.38 -7.39 8.46
N PRO A 23 6.59 -6.95 8.87
CA PRO A 23 6.91 -5.51 8.92
C PRO A 23 6.80 -4.86 7.54
N TYR A 24 7.25 -5.54 6.48
CA TYR A 24 7.15 -5.05 5.11
C TYR A 24 5.68 -4.87 4.68
N MET A 25 4.83 -5.88 4.92
CA MET A 25 3.41 -5.81 4.60
C MET A 25 2.69 -4.70 5.38
N ILE A 26 2.99 -4.53 6.67
CA ILE A 26 2.43 -3.45 7.48
C ILE A 26 2.80 -2.09 6.90
N THR A 27 4.06 -1.89 6.50
CA THR A 27 4.51 -0.66 5.86
C THR A 27 3.75 -0.39 4.56
N CYS A 28 3.61 -1.40 3.70
CA CYS A 28 2.84 -1.29 2.46
C CYS A 28 1.37 -0.93 2.72
N ILE A 29 0.71 -1.64 3.64
CA ILE A 29 -0.69 -1.40 4.03
C ILE A 29 -0.86 0.03 4.55
N PHE A 30 0.05 0.50 5.41
CA PHE A 30 0.00 1.84 5.97
C PHE A 30 0.16 2.91 4.88
N CYS A 31 1.13 2.76 3.98
CA CYS A 31 1.35 3.69 2.87
C CYS A 31 0.12 3.78 1.95
N ILE A 32 -0.47 2.63 1.59
CA ILE A 32 -1.69 2.58 0.76
C ILE A 32 -2.86 3.28 1.46
N ALA A 33 -3.05 2.98 2.75
CA ALA A 33 -4.13 3.57 3.53
C ALA A 33 -4.00 5.09 3.65
N MET A 34 -2.77 5.61 3.84
CA MET A 34 -2.50 7.05 3.92
C MET A 34 -2.77 7.76 2.58
N ILE A 35 -2.31 7.20 1.47
CA ILE A 35 -2.54 7.78 0.13
C ILE A 35 -4.04 7.78 -0.18
N TYR A 36 -4.73 6.66 0.04
CA TYR A 36 -6.17 6.57 -0.17
C TYR A 36 -6.95 7.59 0.69
N MET A 37 -6.56 7.75 1.96
CA MET A 37 -7.18 8.71 2.87
C MET A 37 -7.04 10.15 2.38
N MET A 38 -5.86 10.54 1.88
CA MET A 38 -5.62 11.89 1.35
C MET A 38 -6.41 12.16 0.07
N GLU A 39 -6.42 11.22 -0.88
CA GLU A 39 -7.23 11.29 -2.10
C GLU A 39 -8.73 11.38 -1.78
N PHE A 40 -9.21 10.57 -0.84
CA PHE A 40 -10.60 10.61 -0.41
C PHE A 40 -11.00 11.97 0.16
N LEU A 41 -10.18 12.54 1.07
CA LEU A 41 -10.45 13.85 1.66
C LEU A 41 -10.44 14.96 0.61
N ARG A 42 -9.54 14.90 -0.36
CA ARG A 42 -9.46 15.89 -1.44
C ARG A 42 -10.67 15.85 -2.35
N ASP A 43 -11.15 14.65 -2.72
CA ASP A 43 -12.24 14.46 -3.68
C ASP A 43 -13.63 14.42 -3.02
N CYS A 44 -13.72 14.60 -1.70
CA CYS A 44 -14.98 14.49 -0.96
C CYS A 44 -15.91 15.68 -1.24
N PRO A 45 -17.10 15.48 -1.85
CA PRO A 45 -18.02 16.56 -2.19
C PRO A 45 -18.66 17.23 -0.96
N THR A 46 -18.67 16.54 0.18
CA THR A 46 -19.18 17.11 1.44
C THR A 46 -18.31 18.26 1.96
N LEU A 47 -17.02 18.28 1.62
CA LEU A 47 -16.12 19.38 1.94
C LEU A 47 -16.50 20.67 1.20
N ASP A 48 -16.94 20.58 -0.06
CA ASP A 48 -17.35 21.76 -0.86
C ASP A 48 -18.60 22.42 -0.31
N GLN A 49 -19.52 21.63 0.23
CA GLN A 49 -20.76 22.14 0.81
C GLN A 49 -20.58 22.64 2.26
N ALA A 50 -19.59 22.09 2.96
CA ALA A 50 -19.39 22.32 4.37
C ALA A 50 -18.44 23.50 4.67
N VAL A 51 -17.49 23.80 3.78
CA VAL A 51 -16.42 24.77 4.06
C VAL A 51 -16.50 25.97 3.11
N ARG A 52 -16.56 27.19 3.68
CA ARG A 52 -16.60 28.46 2.92
C ARG A 52 -15.40 28.67 1.99
N HIS A 53 -14.24 28.07 2.30
CA HIS A 53 -12.99 28.15 1.57
C HIS A 53 -12.51 26.76 1.08
N ALA A 54 -13.43 25.99 0.50
CA ALA A 54 -13.15 24.61 0.05
C ALA A 54 -11.97 24.52 -0.92
N ALA A 55 -11.78 25.51 -1.79
CA ALA A 55 -10.66 25.56 -2.73
C ALA A 55 -9.30 25.66 -2.03
N GLU A 56 -9.19 26.47 -0.99
CA GLU A 56 -7.95 26.61 -0.21
C GLU A 56 -7.63 25.33 0.55
N VAL A 57 -8.65 24.70 1.17
CA VAL A 57 -8.48 23.42 1.86
C VAL A 57 -8.04 22.33 0.90
N ARG A 58 -8.61 22.26 -0.30
CA ARG A 58 -8.15 21.31 -1.34
C ARG A 58 -6.72 21.56 -1.77
N MET A 59 -6.29 22.80 -1.90
CA MET A 59 -4.91 23.14 -2.23
C MET A 59 -3.95 22.66 -1.15
N ILE A 60 -4.29 22.85 0.13
CA ILE A 60 -3.50 22.37 1.27
C ILE A 60 -3.45 20.84 1.27
N LEU A 61 -4.60 20.18 1.06
CA LEU A 61 -4.67 18.71 1.01
C LEU A 61 -3.85 18.14 -0.16
N SER A 62 -3.90 18.77 -1.36
CA SER A 62 -3.11 18.33 -2.51
C SER A 62 -1.61 18.47 -2.28
N THR A 63 -1.18 19.55 -1.63
CA THR A 63 0.22 19.75 -1.25
C THR A 63 0.66 18.69 -0.21
N GLY A 64 -0.19 18.45 0.80
CA GLY A 64 0.05 17.43 1.80
C GLY A 64 0.13 16.02 1.20
N GLU A 65 -0.72 15.73 0.21
CA GLU A 65 -0.70 14.46 -0.52
C GLU A 65 0.64 14.21 -1.22
N VAL A 66 1.19 15.22 -1.93
CA VAL A 66 2.51 15.11 -2.58
C VAL A 66 3.59 14.75 -1.56
N VAL A 67 3.59 15.42 -0.40
CA VAL A 67 4.54 15.13 0.67
C VAL A 67 4.38 13.69 1.18
N VAL A 68 3.15 13.24 1.44
CA VAL A 68 2.87 11.87 1.89
C VAL A 68 3.33 10.85 0.85
N VAL A 69 3.08 11.09 -0.44
CA VAL A 69 3.52 10.23 -1.54
C VAL A 69 5.05 10.09 -1.56
N ILE A 70 5.78 11.20 -1.44
CA ILE A 70 7.26 11.17 -1.42
C ILE A 70 7.75 10.32 -0.23
N PHE A 71 7.19 10.52 0.95
CA PHE A 71 7.53 9.70 2.12
C PHE A 71 7.21 8.22 1.90
N CYS A 72 6.03 7.91 1.37
CA CYS A 72 5.64 6.53 1.08
C CYS A 72 6.61 5.85 0.11
N VAL A 73 7.03 6.53 -0.97
CA VAL A 73 8.01 6.00 -1.93
C VAL A 73 9.34 5.69 -1.24
N ILE A 74 9.86 6.63 -0.44
CA ILE A 74 11.10 6.43 0.31
C ILE A 74 11.00 5.24 1.27
N PHE A 75 9.90 5.17 2.04
CA PHE A 75 9.66 4.06 2.97
C PHE A 75 9.56 2.70 2.27
N LEU A 76 8.88 2.65 1.13
CA LEU A 76 8.72 1.42 0.36
C LEU A 76 10.05 0.92 -0.22
N ILE A 77 10.85 1.83 -0.80
CA ILE A 77 12.19 1.49 -1.31
C ILE A 77 13.08 0.99 -0.16
N TYR A 78 13.08 1.68 0.98
CA TYR A 78 13.86 1.28 2.15
C TYR A 78 13.42 -0.09 2.69
N SER A 79 12.12 -0.27 2.87
CA SER A 79 11.54 -1.51 3.41
C SER A 79 11.80 -2.70 2.48
N ASN A 80 11.69 -2.49 1.16
CA ASN A 80 12.02 -3.53 0.17
C ASN A 80 13.52 -3.87 0.15
N SER A 81 14.39 -2.86 0.23
CA SER A 81 15.84 -3.08 0.33
C SER A 81 16.21 -3.90 1.57
N PHE A 82 15.53 -3.63 2.68
CA PHE A 82 15.70 -4.39 3.91
C PHE A 82 15.24 -5.85 3.77
N LEU A 83 14.08 -6.06 3.14
CA LEU A 83 13.56 -7.39 2.83
C LEU A 83 14.56 -8.19 1.98
N MET A 84 15.06 -7.59 0.89
CA MET A 84 16.01 -8.22 -0.02
C MET A 84 17.33 -8.57 0.66
N LYS A 85 17.88 -7.68 1.50
CA LYS A 85 19.12 -7.96 2.26
C LYS A 85 18.98 -9.18 3.18
N ARG A 86 17.85 -9.34 3.84
CA ARG A 86 17.59 -10.52 4.68
C ARG A 86 17.50 -11.80 3.86
N ARG A 87 16.92 -11.72 2.67
CA ARG A 87 16.75 -12.88 1.77
C ARG A 87 18.01 -13.30 1.05
N GLN A 88 19.02 -12.43 0.91
CA GLN A 88 20.29 -12.78 0.27
C GLN A 88 20.92 -14.05 0.86
N LYS A 89 20.79 -14.26 2.18
CA LYS A 89 21.28 -15.48 2.84
C LYS A 89 20.55 -16.76 2.37
N GLU A 90 19.23 -16.68 2.18
CA GLU A 90 18.41 -17.79 1.71
C GLU A 90 18.68 -18.08 0.23
N ILE A 91 18.78 -17.04 -0.58
CA ILE A 91 19.13 -17.13 -2.01
C ILE A 91 20.51 -17.77 -2.19
N GLY A 92 21.48 -17.40 -1.34
CA GLY A 92 22.80 -18.02 -1.32
C GLY A 92 22.73 -19.51 -1.03
N LEU A 93 21.89 -19.94 -0.08
CA LEU A 93 21.69 -21.35 0.24
C LEU A 93 21.07 -22.12 -0.92
N TYR A 94 20.09 -21.55 -1.62
CA TYR A 94 19.48 -22.15 -2.81
C TYR A 94 20.46 -22.31 -3.97
N ASN A 95 21.39 -21.38 -4.14
CA ASN A 95 22.46 -21.48 -5.12
C ASN A 95 23.43 -22.65 -4.81
N ILE A 96 23.76 -22.87 -3.54
CA ILE A 96 24.62 -23.99 -3.10
C ILE A 96 23.92 -25.33 -3.32
N LEU A 97 22.59 -25.39 -3.17
CA LEU A 97 21.77 -26.58 -3.42
C LEU A 97 21.55 -26.88 -4.91
N GLY A 98 22.15 -26.08 -5.83
CA GLY A 98 22.10 -26.32 -7.27
C GLY A 98 20.79 -25.88 -7.96
N LEU A 99 19.99 -25.03 -7.34
CA LEU A 99 18.81 -24.42 -7.98
C LEU A 99 19.26 -23.39 -9.02
N GLU A 100 18.78 -23.53 -10.25
CA GLU A 100 19.03 -22.55 -11.32
C GLU A 100 18.51 -21.16 -10.94
N ARG A 101 19.26 -20.11 -11.28
CA ARG A 101 18.91 -18.71 -11.02
C ARG A 101 17.52 -18.32 -11.51
N ASN A 102 17.07 -18.88 -12.62
CA ASN A 102 15.74 -18.61 -13.19
C ASN A 102 14.62 -19.14 -12.29
N HIS A 103 14.79 -20.28 -11.66
CA HIS A 103 13.79 -20.84 -10.74
C HIS A 103 13.68 -20.03 -9.45
N ILE A 104 14.81 -19.54 -8.94
CA ILE A 104 14.84 -18.66 -7.78
C ILE A 104 14.12 -17.32 -8.11
N GLY A 105 14.38 -16.75 -9.28
CA GLY A 105 13.71 -15.53 -9.75
C GLY A 105 12.18 -15.66 -9.83
N ILE A 106 11.68 -16.79 -10.34
CA ILE A 106 10.24 -17.06 -10.43
C ILE A 106 9.60 -17.14 -9.04
N VAL A 107 10.25 -17.80 -8.08
CA VAL A 107 9.74 -17.86 -6.70
C VAL A 107 9.68 -16.47 -6.08
N LEU A 108 10.73 -15.66 -6.25
CA LEU A 108 10.77 -14.29 -5.77
C LEU A 108 9.66 -13.43 -6.37
N LEU A 109 9.45 -13.52 -7.67
CA LEU A 109 8.35 -12.79 -8.35
C LEU A 109 6.98 -13.20 -7.82
N LEU A 110 6.73 -14.49 -7.63
CA LEU A 110 5.46 -14.96 -7.09
C LEU A 110 5.23 -14.47 -5.64
N GLU A 111 6.25 -14.49 -4.81
CA GLU A 111 6.16 -13.97 -3.45
C GLU A 111 5.88 -12.46 -3.44
N THR A 112 6.55 -11.71 -4.31
CA THR A 112 6.32 -10.28 -4.46
C THR A 112 4.89 -10.00 -4.90
N ILE A 113 4.37 -10.73 -5.89
CA ILE A 113 2.98 -10.60 -6.34
C ILE A 113 1.99 -10.92 -5.21
N PHE A 114 2.21 -12.00 -4.46
CA PHE A 114 1.32 -12.37 -3.34
C PHE A 114 1.32 -11.31 -2.22
N THR A 115 2.49 -10.83 -1.83
CA THR A 115 2.60 -9.78 -0.81
C THR A 115 1.98 -8.47 -1.26
N THR A 116 2.11 -8.12 -2.56
CA THR A 116 1.48 -6.93 -3.14
C THR A 116 -0.03 -7.02 -3.12
N ILE A 117 -0.60 -8.11 -3.61
CA ILE A 117 -2.06 -8.28 -3.64
C ILE A 117 -2.63 -8.21 -2.21
N LEU A 118 -1.98 -8.88 -1.26
CA LEU A 118 -2.42 -8.90 0.13
C LEU A 118 -2.30 -7.52 0.79
N SER A 119 -1.21 -6.79 0.53
CA SER A 119 -1.00 -5.45 1.04
C SER A 119 -1.96 -4.44 0.41
N LEU A 120 -2.24 -4.58 -0.89
CA LEU A 120 -3.16 -3.70 -1.61
C LEU A 120 -4.60 -3.87 -1.12
N THR A 121 -5.08 -5.10 -1.01
CA THR A 121 -6.42 -5.37 -0.49
C THR A 121 -6.58 -4.93 0.96
N GLY A 122 -5.61 -5.23 1.82
CA GLY A 122 -5.59 -4.81 3.22
C GLY A 122 -5.49 -3.28 3.36
N GLY A 123 -4.62 -2.65 2.57
CA GLY A 123 -4.40 -1.20 2.60
C GLY A 123 -5.62 -0.41 2.14
N ILE A 124 -6.30 -0.83 1.06
CA ILE A 124 -7.54 -0.20 0.62
C ILE A 124 -8.65 -0.39 1.66
N ALA A 125 -8.81 -1.58 2.23
CA ALA A 125 -9.82 -1.83 3.26
C ALA A 125 -9.61 -0.94 4.50
N ILE A 126 -8.39 -0.85 5.00
CA ILE A 126 -8.03 0.02 6.13
C ILE A 126 -8.15 1.49 5.71
N GLY A 127 -7.74 1.86 4.49
CA GLY A 127 -7.85 3.20 3.93
C GLY A 127 -9.29 3.70 3.88
N ILE A 128 -10.24 2.87 3.46
CA ILE A 128 -11.67 3.19 3.45
C ILE A 128 -12.19 3.45 4.87
N LEU A 129 -11.79 2.64 5.84
CA LEU A 129 -12.18 2.84 7.24
C LEU A 129 -11.56 4.12 7.82
N ALA A 130 -10.26 4.31 7.60
CA ALA A 130 -9.52 5.48 8.08
C ALA A 130 -10.02 6.78 7.43
N SER A 131 -10.37 6.77 6.15
CA SER A 131 -10.87 7.94 5.43
C SER A 131 -12.21 8.43 6.00
N LYS A 132 -13.12 7.51 6.34
CA LYS A 132 -14.40 7.87 6.98
C LYS A 132 -14.20 8.41 8.38
N LEU A 133 -13.31 7.80 9.14
CA LEU A 133 -13.00 8.26 10.49
C LEU A 133 -12.36 9.66 10.46
N SER A 134 -11.46 9.93 9.52
CA SER A 134 -10.83 11.23 9.33
C SER A 134 -11.83 12.29 8.89
N LEU A 135 -12.78 11.97 8.00
CA LEU A 135 -13.84 12.87 7.60
C LEU A 135 -14.75 13.24 8.78
N LEU A 136 -15.17 12.26 9.57
CA LEU A 136 -15.98 12.49 10.77
C LEU A 136 -15.26 13.39 11.79
N LEU A 137 -13.97 13.14 11.99
CA LEU A 137 -13.14 13.93 12.89
C LEU A 137 -13.00 15.38 12.40
N LEU A 138 -12.79 15.56 11.10
CA LEU A 138 -12.68 16.88 10.47
C LEU A 138 -13.99 17.66 10.56
N LEU A 139 -15.13 17.05 10.24
CA LEU A 139 -16.45 17.69 10.36
C LEU A 139 -16.78 18.06 11.82
N ARG A 140 -16.41 17.21 12.77
CA ARG A 140 -16.59 17.49 14.20
C ARG A 140 -15.74 18.66 14.67
N LEU A 141 -14.50 18.77 14.22
CA LEU A 141 -13.60 19.90 14.51
C LEU A 141 -14.13 21.22 13.94
N LEU A 142 -14.78 21.17 12.78
CA LEU A 142 -15.37 22.33 12.12
C LEU A 142 -16.77 22.67 12.67
N HIS A 143 -17.29 21.93 13.65
CA HIS A 143 -18.66 22.10 14.23
C HIS A 143 -19.78 22.02 13.18
N ILE A 144 -19.60 21.23 12.11
CA ILE A 144 -20.55 21.05 11.03
C ILE A 144 -21.33 19.75 11.27
N PRO A 145 -22.66 19.74 11.08
CA PRO A 145 -23.46 18.52 11.20
C PRO A 145 -22.99 17.47 10.21
N ALA A 146 -22.60 16.30 10.73
CA ALA A 146 -22.08 15.21 9.91
C ALA A 146 -23.18 14.62 9.03
N VAL A 147 -23.15 14.91 7.74
CA VAL A 147 -23.96 14.19 6.74
C VAL A 147 -23.16 12.96 6.33
N LEU A 148 -23.51 11.80 6.86
CA LEU A 148 -22.89 10.51 6.55
C LEU A 148 -23.33 10.04 5.15
N GLY A 149 -22.66 10.52 4.11
CA GLY A 149 -22.74 9.96 2.76
C GLY A 149 -21.79 8.77 2.60
N PHE A 150 -22.28 7.66 2.01
CA PHE A 150 -21.42 6.55 1.62
C PHE A 150 -20.76 6.90 0.27
N TYR A 151 -19.63 7.63 0.34
CA TYR A 151 -18.82 7.94 -0.83
C TYR A 151 -17.56 7.05 -0.80
N ILE A 152 -17.29 6.40 -1.93
CA ILE A 152 -16.04 5.66 -2.15
C ILE A 152 -15.33 6.35 -3.31
N SER A 153 -14.12 6.84 -3.08
CA SER A 153 -13.33 7.46 -4.13
C SER A 153 -12.75 6.39 -5.05
N THR A 154 -13.40 6.17 -6.19
CA THR A 154 -12.89 5.28 -7.25
C THR A 154 -11.55 5.79 -7.79
N LYS A 155 -11.37 7.11 -7.85
CA LYS A 155 -10.08 7.72 -8.24
C LYS A 155 -8.98 7.34 -7.27
N GLY A 156 -9.24 7.41 -5.96
CA GLY A 156 -8.27 7.00 -4.94
C GLY A 156 -7.82 5.55 -5.09
N ILE A 157 -8.73 4.64 -5.44
CA ILE A 157 -8.39 3.24 -5.70
C ILE A 157 -7.47 3.13 -6.94
N ILE A 158 -7.79 3.84 -8.02
CA ILE A 158 -6.99 3.81 -9.26
C ILE A 158 -5.61 4.42 -9.02
N THR A 159 -5.52 5.54 -8.30
CA THR A 159 -4.24 6.19 -7.95
C THR A 159 -3.37 5.25 -7.11
N CYS A 160 -3.93 4.60 -6.10
CA CYS A 160 -3.21 3.60 -5.30
C CYS A 160 -2.71 2.43 -6.16
N LEU A 161 -3.54 1.90 -7.06
CA LEU A 161 -3.16 0.82 -7.98
C LEU A 161 -2.01 1.22 -8.91
N LEU A 162 -2.10 2.41 -9.52
CA LEU A 162 -1.08 2.91 -10.44
C LEU A 162 0.24 3.19 -9.73
N MET A 163 0.20 3.85 -8.58
CA MET A 163 1.40 4.18 -7.82
C MET A 163 2.10 2.92 -7.30
N PHE A 164 1.34 2.00 -6.71
CA PHE A 164 1.92 0.73 -6.25
C PHE A 164 2.41 -0.12 -7.41
N GLY A 165 1.68 -0.17 -8.53
CA GLY A 165 2.14 -0.84 -9.75
C GLY A 165 3.46 -0.27 -10.27
N ALA A 166 3.62 1.06 -10.29
CA ALA A 166 4.86 1.73 -10.71
C ALA A 166 6.02 1.42 -9.75
N ILE A 167 5.80 1.46 -8.44
CA ILE A 167 6.83 1.13 -7.44
C ILE A 167 7.25 -0.34 -7.56
N PHE A 168 6.30 -1.25 -7.80
CA PHE A 168 6.62 -2.67 -8.01
C PHE A 168 7.37 -2.95 -9.30
N LEU A 169 7.17 -2.15 -10.36
CA LEU A 169 7.97 -2.24 -11.59
C LEU A 169 9.41 -1.73 -11.40
N LEU A 170 9.62 -0.84 -10.43
CA LEU A 170 10.93 -0.25 -10.11
C LEU A 170 11.76 -1.15 -9.15
N ILE A 171 11.09 -2.07 -8.46
CA ILE A 171 11.66 -3.00 -7.48
C ILE A 171 11.93 -4.36 -8.11
#